data_8208bffa494a19b4b6c7dd8984ae42dc
#
_entry.id   8208bffa494a19b4b6c7dd8984ae42dc
#
_cell.length_a   1.000
_cell.length_b   1.000
_cell.length_c   1.000
_cell.angle_alpha   90.00
_cell.angle_beta   90.00
_cell.angle_gamma   90.00
#
_symmetry.space_group_name_H-M   'P 1'
#
loop_
_entity.id
_entity.type
_entity.pdbx_description
1 polymer ?
#
loop_
_entity_poly.entity_id
_entity_poly.type
_entity_poly.pdbx_seq_one_letter_code
_entity_poly.pdbx_strand_id
1 'polypeptide(L)'
;MYKRQVGYLVPAAALAIFFVCAEGYMIWYLLQAMKANRRKEGSSLIRCIQYSFIGFFYSGITPSATGGQPVQLYYMSKDGNRGSDSTVVLMTVAVVYKFVLVILGAAILLFWYRPLYSELGKFFPLYLFGLLLNVILVVVIAGIMLMPNIMLRCALFFEKLFVKMSILKPSEKRPEKIHEFIGSYQNAVSWLRTHKGKLLFIVLVTFLQRCSVFLLTYMVYLGFGLHGTGMMKVILLQAAVYIAVDMLPLPGAQGITELMYQTVFAHVFTGTYLIPSMLVSRGINFYFLLIVSLIIVLVNKIRYKSTVCRNVKIENE
;
A
#
# COMPACT_ATOMS: atom_id res chain seq x y z
N MET A 1 -12.19 -9.67 -33.08
CA MET A 1 -11.77 -8.56 -32.21
C MET A 1 -11.85 -8.94 -30.71
N TYR A 2 -12.99 -9.41 -30.21
CA TYR A 2 -13.21 -9.75 -28.79
C TYR A 2 -12.23 -10.78 -28.18
N LYS A 3 -11.91 -11.88 -28.86
CA LYS A 3 -10.99 -12.92 -28.35
C LYS A 3 -9.57 -12.41 -28.09
N ARG A 4 -9.10 -11.45 -28.87
CA ARG A 4 -7.75 -10.86 -28.71
C ARG A 4 -7.70 -9.91 -27.51
N GLN A 5 -8.78 -9.17 -27.25
CA GLN A 5 -8.90 -8.29 -26.09
C GLN A 5 -8.86 -9.06 -24.76
N VAL A 6 -9.61 -10.15 -24.65
CA VAL A 6 -9.63 -11.00 -23.45
C VAL A 6 -8.24 -11.57 -23.13
N GLY A 7 -7.45 -11.92 -24.16
CA GLY A 7 -6.09 -12.44 -24.01
C GLY A 7 -5.13 -11.48 -23.26
N TYR A 8 -5.36 -10.16 -23.31
CA TYR A 8 -4.55 -9.16 -22.59
C TYR A 8 -5.16 -8.72 -21.26
N LEU A 9 -6.48 -8.85 -21.09
CA LEU A 9 -7.17 -8.50 -19.84
C LEU A 9 -6.86 -9.51 -18.71
N VAL A 10 -6.69 -10.80 -19.04
CA VAL A 10 -6.33 -11.83 -18.06
C VAL A 10 -4.94 -11.56 -17.46
N PRO A 11 -3.86 -11.34 -18.23
CA PRO A 11 -2.58 -10.91 -17.67
C PRO A 11 -2.66 -9.59 -16.89
N ALA A 12 -3.46 -8.62 -17.35
CA ALA A 12 -3.66 -7.36 -16.62
C ALA A 12 -4.29 -7.60 -15.24
N ALA A 13 -5.32 -8.46 -15.15
CA ALA A 13 -5.93 -8.84 -13.88
C ALA A 13 -4.96 -9.62 -12.97
N ALA A 14 -4.14 -10.51 -13.55
CA ALA A 14 -3.10 -11.24 -12.82
C ALA A 14 -2.05 -10.27 -12.23
N LEU A 15 -1.61 -9.26 -12.98
CA LEU A 15 -0.71 -8.20 -12.50
C LEU A 15 -1.32 -7.40 -11.35
N ALA A 16 -2.62 -7.10 -11.42
CA ALA A 16 -3.35 -6.42 -10.35
C ALA A 16 -3.43 -7.26 -9.07
N ILE A 17 -3.74 -8.57 -9.19
CA ILE A 17 -3.73 -9.49 -8.06
C ILE A 17 -2.31 -9.64 -7.48
N PHE A 18 -1.30 -9.80 -8.34
CA PHE A 18 0.10 -9.87 -7.92
C PHE A 18 0.50 -8.65 -7.09
N PHE A 19 0.04 -7.47 -7.46
CA PHE A 19 0.31 -6.23 -6.73
C PHE A 19 -0.11 -6.32 -5.25
N VAL A 20 -1.29 -6.82 -4.95
CA VAL A 20 -1.78 -6.97 -3.57
C VAL A 20 -1.12 -8.16 -2.87
N CYS A 21 -0.95 -9.28 -3.59
CA CYS A 21 -0.29 -10.47 -3.05
C CYS A 21 1.17 -10.23 -2.68
N ALA A 22 1.89 -9.41 -3.45
CA ALA A 22 3.28 -9.06 -3.15
C ALA A 22 3.42 -8.31 -1.83
N GLU A 23 2.46 -7.43 -1.47
CA GLU A 23 2.42 -6.80 -0.15
C GLU A 23 2.24 -7.83 0.96
N GLY A 24 1.30 -8.77 0.79
CA GLY A 24 1.08 -9.86 1.74
C GLY A 24 2.31 -10.76 1.91
N TYR A 25 3.02 -11.01 0.83
CA TYR A 25 4.28 -11.75 0.86
C TYR A 25 5.35 -10.98 1.65
N MET A 26 5.49 -9.68 1.45
CA MET A 26 6.44 -8.84 2.21
C MET A 26 6.11 -8.83 3.72
N ILE A 27 4.83 -8.70 4.08
CA ILE A 27 4.37 -8.78 5.46
C ILE A 27 4.72 -10.14 6.06
N TRP A 28 4.41 -11.23 5.37
CA TRP A 28 4.74 -12.58 5.80
C TRP A 28 6.23 -12.78 5.99
N TYR A 29 7.04 -12.39 5.00
CA TYR A 29 8.51 -12.55 5.03
C TYR A 29 9.14 -11.83 6.22
N LEU A 30 8.73 -10.59 6.50
CA LEU A 30 9.23 -9.82 7.64
C LEU A 30 8.76 -10.42 8.98
N LEU A 31 7.48 -10.79 9.10
CA LEU A 31 6.96 -11.44 10.31
C LEU A 31 7.67 -12.75 10.63
N GLN A 32 7.86 -13.62 9.63
CA GLN A 32 8.57 -14.88 9.80
C GLN A 32 10.03 -14.64 10.22
N ALA A 33 10.70 -13.71 9.55
CA ALA A 33 12.08 -13.38 9.84
C ALA A 33 12.28 -12.85 11.28
N MET A 34 11.33 -12.04 11.78
CA MET A 34 11.36 -11.53 13.16
C MET A 34 11.01 -12.60 14.20
N LYS A 35 10.11 -13.55 13.87
CA LYS A 35 9.67 -14.63 14.75
C LYS A 35 10.63 -15.80 14.82
N ALA A 36 11.39 -16.08 13.78
CA ALA A 36 12.41 -17.14 13.76
C ALA A 36 13.38 -17.03 14.95
N ASN A 37 13.57 -15.80 15.46
CA ASN A 37 14.37 -15.53 16.64
C ASN A 37 13.64 -15.82 17.98
N ARG A 38 12.33 -16.17 17.99
CA ARG A 38 11.49 -16.24 19.20
C ARG A 38 10.69 -17.54 19.38
N ARG A 39 10.90 -18.57 18.57
CA ARG A 39 10.23 -19.90 18.64
C ARG A 39 8.68 -19.89 18.70
N LYS A 40 8.01 -18.92 18.08
CA LYS A 40 6.55 -18.91 17.99
C LYS A 40 6.08 -19.09 16.54
N GLU A 41 5.01 -19.86 16.36
CA GLU A 41 4.38 -20.03 15.04
C GLU A 41 3.95 -18.67 14.45
N GLY A 42 4.33 -18.42 13.21
CA GLY A 42 3.98 -17.21 12.49
C GLY A 42 2.62 -17.32 11.79
N SER A 43 2.04 -16.18 11.43
CA SER A 43 0.89 -16.17 10.54
C SER A 43 1.24 -16.84 9.21
N SER A 44 0.32 -17.63 8.65
CA SER A 44 0.52 -18.27 7.34
C SER A 44 0.59 -17.22 6.22
N LEU A 45 1.23 -17.56 5.10
CA LEU A 45 1.30 -16.69 3.92
C LEU A 45 -0.09 -16.24 3.45
N ILE A 46 -1.04 -17.19 3.37
CA ILE A 46 -2.43 -16.91 2.97
C ILE A 46 -3.04 -15.87 3.89
N ARG A 47 -2.77 -15.95 5.19
CA ARG A 47 -3.27 -15.00 6.18
C ARG A 47 -2.70 -13.60 5.98
N CYS A 48 -1.41 -13.51 5.68
CA CYS A 48 -0.76 -12.23 5.38
C CYS A 48 -1.27 -11.61 4.06
N ILE A 49 -1.55 -12.43 3.05
CA ILE A 49 -2.22 -11.97 1.82
C ILE A 49 -3.63 -11.42 2.14
N GLN A 50 -4.39 -12.06 3.02
CA GLN A 50 -5.69 -11.53 3.44
C GLN A 50 -5.57 -10.17 4.13
N TYR A 51 -4.52 -9.95 4.96
CA TYR A 51 -4.28 -8.62 5.55
C TYR A 51 -4.04 -7.56 4.48
N SER A 52 -3.33 -7.88 3.41
CA SER A 52 -3.09 -6.91 2.31
C SER A 52 -4.36 -6.57 1.55
N PHE A 53 -5.22 -7.56 1.25
CA PHE A 53 -6.52 -7.28 0.64
C PHE A 53 -7.42 -6.44 1.56
N ILE A 54 -7.45 -6.74 2.86
CA ILE A 54 -8.17 -5.95 3.85
C ILE A 54 -7.62 -4.52 3.87
N GLY A 55 -6.30 -4.37 3.91
CA GLY A 55 -5.64 -3.07 3.85
C GLY A 55 -5.96 -2.30 2.58
N PHE A 56 -5.94 -2.96 1.42
CA PHE A 56 -6.29 -2.36 0.13
C PHE A 56 -7.74 -1.83 0.13
N PHE A 57 -8.70 -2.61 0.63
CA PHE A 57 -10.09 -2.19 0.73
C PHE A 57 -10.24 -0.92 1.55
N TYR A 58 -9.72 -0.92 2.78
CA TYR A 58 -9.86 0.24 3.67
C TYR A 58 -9.04 1.45 3.19
N SER A 59 -7.89 1.24 2.54
CA SER A 59 -7.15 2.31 1.88
C SER A 59 -7.93 2.91 0.72
N GLY A 60 -8.61 2.09 -0.08
CA GLY A 60 -9.37 2.54 -1.24
C GLY A 60 -10.60 3.39 -0.90
N ILE A 61 -11.22 3.19 0.27
CA ILE A 61 -12.42 3.92 0.70
C ILE A 61 -12.13 5.08 1.68
N THR A 62 -10.89 5.23 2.13
CA THR A 62 -10.49 6.31 3.06
C THR A 62 -9.64 7.38 2.38
N PRO A 63 -9.78 8.65 2.78
CA PRO A 63 -8.96 9.72 2.27
C PRO A 63 -7.46 9.44 2.49
N SER A 64 -6.62 9.75 1.50
CA SER A 64 -5.15 9.53 1.53
C SER A 64 -4.74 8.11 1.93
N ALA A 65 -5.59 7.11 1.67
CA ALA A 65 -5.35 5.70 2.02
C ALA A 65 -5.03 5.43 3.51
N THR A 66 -5.50 6.28 4.42
CA THR A 66 -5.11 6.26 5.85
C THR A 66 -5.70 5.08 6.63
N GLY A 67 -6.82 4.50 6.18
CA GLY A 67 -7.53 3.43 6.89
C GLY A 67 -6.90 2.04 6.78
N GLY A 68 -6.07 1.79 5.77
CA GLY A 68 -5.55 0.44 5.49
C GLY A 68 -4.66 -0.11 6.60
N GLN A 69 -3.61 0.61 6.96
CA GLN A 69 -2.62 0.13 7.94
C GLN A 69 -3.18 -0.07 9.36
N PRO A 70 -4.00 0.83 9.93
CA PRO A 70 -4.64 0.60 11.22
C PRO A 70 -5.50 -0.67 11.25
N VAL A 71 -6.25 -0.93 10.16
CA VAL A 71 -7.08 -2.12 10.07
C VAL A 71 -6.25 -3.38 9.88
N GLN A 72 -5.18 -3.35 9.08
CA GLN A 72 -4.22 -4.45 8.98
C GLN A 72 -3.64 -4.79 10.37
N LEU A 73 -3.17 -3.77 11.11
CA LEU A 73 -2.65 -3.95 12.48
C LEU A 73 -3.68 -4.59 13.41
N TYR A 74 -4.94 -4.15 13.35
CA TYR A 74 -6.03 -4.72 14.13
C TYR A 74 -6.19 -6.22 13.85
N TYR A 75 -6.28 -6.65 12.58
CA TYR A 75 -6.43 -8.06 12.24
C TYR A 75 -5.19 -8.88 12.56
N MET A 76 -3.98 -8.33 12.35
CA MET A 76 -2.73 -8.99 12.74
C MET A 76 -2.66 -9.22 14.26
N SER A 77 -3.05 -8.23 15.05
CA SER A 77 -3.10 -8.34 16.53
C SER A 77 -4.15 -9.35 16.99
N LYS A 78 -5.30 -9.38 16.33
CA LYS A 78 -6.38 -10.34 16.63
C LYS A 78 -5.97 -11.80 16.34
N ASP A 79 -5.08 -12.01 15.37
CA ASP A 79 -4.50 -13.33 15.07
C ASP A 79 -3.27 -13.67 15.95
N GLY A 80 -3.06 -12.93 17.05
CA GLY A 80 -2.02 -13.21 18.04
C GLY A 80 -0.61 -12.72 17.68
N ASN A 81 -0.46 -11.91 16.61
CA ASN A 81 0.81 -11.24 16.37
C ASN A 81 1.02 -10.12 17.38
N ARG A 82 2.26 -9.92 17.84
CA ARG A 82 2.57 -8.79 18.71
C ARG A 82 2.33 -7.47 17.98
N GLY A 83 1.62 -6.54 18.61
CA GLY A 83 1.32 -5.24 18.02
C GLY A 83 2.57 -4.45 17.64
N SER A 84 3.65 -4.52 18.46
CA SER A 84 4.93 -3.87 18.17
C SER A 84 5.60 -4.40 16.90
N ASP A 85 5.70 -5.74 16.76
CA ASP A 85 6.31 -6.37 15.59
C ASP A 85 5.47 -6.06 14.33
N SER A 86 4.14 -6.15 14.44
CA SER A 86 3.22 -5.84 13.35
C SER A 86 3.32 -4.39 12.91
N THR A 87 3.45 -3.45 13.87
CA THR A 87 3.64 -2.02 13.56
C THR A 87 4.94 -1.79 12.81
N VAL A 88 6.06 -2.38 13.25
CA VAL A 88 7.36 -2.23 12.57
C VAL A 88 7.30 -2.81 11.16
N VAL A 89 6.67 -3.97 10.97
CA VAL A 89 6.49 -4.59 9.65
C VAL A 89 5.70 -3.69 8.72
N LEU A 90 4.53 -3.21 9.15
CA LEU A 90 3.67 -2.33 8.33
C LEU A 90 4.35 -0.98 8.02
N MET A 91 5.00 -0.36 8.99
CA MET A 91 5.77 0.87 8.77
C MET A 91 6.93 0.63 7.80
N THR A 92 7.63 -0.50 7.90
CA THR A 92 8.72 -0.86 6.97
C THR A 92 8.20 -0.98 5.55
N VAL A 93 7.11 -1.72 5.34
CA VAL A 93 6.48 -1.86 4.02
C VAL A 93 6.07 -0.49 3.48
N ALA A 94 5.47 0.38 4.31
CA ALA A 94 5.08 1.73 3.91
C ALA A 94 6.26 2.62 3.54
N VAL A 95 7.32 2.65 4.35
CA VAL A 95 8.53 3.44 4.07
C VAL A 95 9.18 2.98 2.77
N VAL A 96 9.37 1.66 2.61
CA VAL A 96 10.00 1.11 1.41
C VAL A 96 9.16 1.40 0.17
N TYR A 97 7.84 1.29 0.28
CA TYR A 97 6.93 1.66 -0.79
C TYR A 97 7.13 3.12 -1.25
N LYS A 98 7.10 4.06 -0.30
CA LYS A 98 7.30 5.48 -0.60
C LYS A 98 8.71 5.76 -1.12
N PHE A 99 9.71 5.12 -0.55
CA PHE A 99 11.10 5.23 -0.99
C PHE A 99 11.29 4.78 -2.43
N VAL A 100 10.70 3.66 -2.83
CA VAL A 100 10.73 3.17 -4.21
C VAL A 100 10.05 4.16 -5.15
N LEU A 101 8.89 4.75 -4.77
CA LEU A 101 8.24 5.78 -5.57
C LEU A 101 9.09 7.04 -5.72
N VAL A 102 9.79 7.46 -4.67
CA VAL A 102 10.71 8.61 -4.71
C VAL A 102 11.87 8.33 -5.68
N ILE A 103 12.49 7.13 -5.60
CA ILE A 103 13.56 6.76 -6.52
C ILE A 103 13.06 6.73 -7.96
N LEU A 104 11.92 6.09 -8.22
CA LEU A 104 11.34 6.04 -9.56
C LEU A 104 10.98 7.44 -10.08
N GLY A 105 10.35 8.26 -9.25
CA GLY A 105 10.00 9.63 -9.61
C GLY A 105 11.25 10.49 -9.88
N ALA A 106 12.26 10.42 -9.03
CA ALA A 106 13.51 11.13 -9.26
C ALA A 106 14.22 10.65 -10.52
N ALA A 107 14.25 9.34 -10.78
CA ALA A 107 14.84 8.78 -11.98
C ALA A 107 14.10 9.26 -13.25
N ILE A 108 12.76 9.24 -13.24
CA ILE A 108 11.96 9.76 -14.37
C ILE A 108 12.25 11.24 -14.58
N LEU A 109 12.31 12.03 -13.50
CA LEU A 109 12.59 13.47 -13.58
C LEU A 109 14.00 13.74 -14.13
N LEU A 110 15.02 12.96 -13.74
CA LEU A 110 16.40 13.20 -14.16
C LEU A 110 16.68 12.70 -15.58
N PHE A 111 16.22 11.49 -15.92
CA PHE A 111 16.59 10.85 -17.18
C PHE A 111 15.57 11.07 -18.30
N TRP A 112 14.35 11.48 -17.98
CA TRP A 112 13.26 11.62 -18.95
C TRP A 112 12.55 12.99 -18.85
N TYR A 113 13.24 14.02 -18.35
CA TYR A 113 12.68 15.35 -18.06
C TYR A 113 11.94 15.99 -19.25
N ARG A 114 12.57 16.07 -20.42
CA ARG A 114 11.99 16.77 -21.60
C ARG A 114 10.67 16.12 -22.07
N PRO A 115 10.62 14.80 -22.32
CA PRO A 115 9.37 14.14 -22.67
C PRO A 115 8.35 14.22 -21.53
N LEU A 116 8.75 14.07 -20.27
CA LEU A 116 7.88 14.16 -19.10
C LEU A 116 7.18 15.54 -19.06
N TYR A 117 7.92 16.62 -19.21
CA TYR A 117 7.39 17.98 -19.21
C TYR A 117 6.37 18.19 -20.36
N SER A 118 6.70 17.72 -21.55
CA SER A 118 5.83 17.82 -22.73
C SER A 118 4.54 17.02 -22.59
N GLU A 119 4.60 15.79 -22.08
CA GLU A 119 3.45 14.89 -21.96
C GLU A 119 2.53 15.25 -20.78
N LEU A 120 3.10 15.70 -19.65
CA LEU A 120 2.31 16.12 -18.51
C LEU A 120 1.69 17.52 -18.66
N GLY A 121 2.32 18.42 -19.43
CA GLY A 121 1.84 19.77 -19.66
C GLY A 121 1.45 20.49 -18.36
N LYS A 122 0.19 20.89 -18.22
CA LYS A 122 -0.34 21.57 -17.02
C LYS A 122 -0.28 20.75 -15.73
N PHE A 123 -0.10 19.44 -15.79
CA PHE A 123 0.01 18.56 -14.62
C PHE A 123 1.44 18.36 -14.14
N PHE A 124 2.44 18.92 -14.80
CA PHE A 124 3.82 18.82 -14.35
C PHE A 124 4.04 19.38 -12.93
N PRO A 125 3.48 20.52 -12.52
CA PRO A 125 3.57 20.98 -11.13
C PRO A 125 2.94 20.00 -10.12
N LEU A 126 1.83 19.33 -10.48
CA LEU A 126 1.20 18.31 -9.64
C LEU A 126 2.11 17.10 -9.45
N TYR A 127 2.85 16.69 -10.48
CA TYR A 127 3.84 15.63 -10.38
C TYR A 127 4.97 16.00 -9.40
N LEU A 128 5.51 17.22 -9.51
CA LEU A 128 6.54 17.69 -8.57
C LEU A 128 6.01 17.77 -7.13
N PHE A 129 4.79 18.25 -6.96
CA PHE A 129 4.13 18.29 -5.65
C PHE A 129 3.92 16.89 -5.07
N GLY A 130 3.44 15.93 -5.87
CA GLY A 130 3.28 14.53 -5.45
C GLY A 130 4.61 13.89 -5.09
N LEU A 131 5.67 14.13 -5.87
CA LEU A 131 7.02 13.64 -5.56
C LEU A 131 7.54 14.24 -4.25
N LEU A 132 7.39 15.55 -4.04
CA LEU A 132 7.77 16.23 -2.80
C LEU A 132 7.03 15.66 -1.58
N LEU A 133 5.71 15.44 -1.69
CA LEU A 133 4.92 14.82 -0.62
C LEU A 133 5.41 13.41 -0.28
N ASN A 134 5.76 12.59 -1.28
CA ASN A 134 6.33 11.27 -1.06
C ASN A 134 7.69 11.35 -0.34
N VAL A 135 8.56 12.32 -0.69
CA VAL A 135 9.83 12.57 0.02
C VAL A 135 9.58 12.95 1.48
N ILE A 136 8.68 13.90 1.73
CA ILE A 136 8.33 14.32 3.10
C ILE A 136 7.83 13.12 3.91
N LEU A 137 6.97 12.29 3.35
CA LEU A 137 6.45 11.10 4.03
C LEU A 137 7.53 10.07 4.34
N VAL A 138 8.47 9.81 3.41
CA VAL A 138 9.61 8.93 3.68
C VAL A 138 10.40 9.46 4.89
N VAL A 139 10.71 10.75 4.91
CA VAL A 139 11.48 11.37 6.00
C VAL A 139 10.70 11.29 7.32
N VAL A 140 9.41 11.61 7.32
CA VAL A 140 8.57 11.60 8.52
C VAL A 140 8.41 10.18 9.07
N ILE A 141 8.01 9.22 8.23
CA ILE A 141 7.76 7.84 8.70
C ILE A 141 9.07 7.17 9.12
N ALA A 142 10.14 7.34 8.34
CA ALA A 142 11.47 6.83 8.71
C ALA A 142 11.99 7.52 9.98
N GLY A 143 11.78 8.82 10.13
CA GLY A 143 12.14 9.57 11.35
C GLY A 143 11.42 9.04 12.59
N ILE A 144 10.10 8.86 12.53
CA ILE A 144 9.31 8.25 13.62
C ILE A 144 9.81 6.84 13.92
N MET A 145 10.05 6.04 12.87
CA MET A 145 10.50 4.67 13.00
C MET A 145 11.89 4.56 13.63
N LEU A 146 12.79 5.48 13.31
CA LEU A 146 14.17 5.45 13.76
C LEU A 146 14.41 6.16 15.11
N MET A 147 13.44 6.97 15.57
CA MET A 147 13.51 7.77 16.80
C MET A 147 12.42 7.36 17.80
N PRO A 148 12.58 6.22 18.51
CA PRO A 148 11.55 5.68 19.41
C PRO A 148 11.18 6.63 20.56
N ASN A 149 12.08 7.52 20.97
CA ASN A 149 11.79 8.54 21.97
C ASN A 149 10.74 9.57 21.49
N ILE A 150 10.74 9.89 20.18
CA ILE A 150 9.70 10.74 19.59
C ILE A 150 8.38 9.99 19.58
N MET A 151 8.39 8.72 19.18
CA MET A 151 7.20 7.87 19.19
C MET A 151 6.59 7.77 20.59
N LEU A 152 7.43 7.58 21.64
CA LEU A 152 6.99 7.55 23.03
C LEU A 152 6.34 8.88 23.45
N ARG A 153 7.00 10.00 23.17
CA ARG A 153 6.46 11.34 23.49
C ARG A 153 5.13 11.60 22.78
N CYS A 154 5.03 11.24 21.50
CA CYS A 154 3.79 11.36 20.75
C CYS A 154 2.68 10.47 21.34
N ALA A 155 2.97 9.20 21.65
CA ALA A 155 2.01 8.29 22.23
C ALA A 155 1.46 8.78 23.58
N LEU A 156 2.34 9.24 24.47
CA LEU A 156 1.95 9.81 25.77
C LEU A 156 1.20 11.14 25.63
N PHE A 157 1.57 11.97 24.65
CA PHE A 157 0.87 13.21 24.34
C PHE A 157 -0.57 12.93 23.88
N PHE A 158 -0.75 12.01 22.91
CA PHE A 158 -2.09 11.64 22.44
C PHE A 158 -2.92 10.95 23.52
N GLU A 159 -2.32 10.11 24.37
CA GLU A 159 -3.02 9.54 25.51
C GLU A 159 -3.56 10.63 26.42
N LYS A 160 -2.72 11.58 26.83
CA LYS A 160 -3.14 12.72 27.69
C LYS A 160 -4.22 13.55 27.02
N LEU A 161 -4.09 13.81 25.71
CA LEU A 161 -5.07 14.56 24.93
C LEU A 161 -6.43 13.84 24.90
N PHE A 162 -6.46 12.54 24.63
CA PHE A 162 -7.69 11.75 24.57
C PHE A 162 -8.35 11.58 25.94
N VAL A 163 -7.57 11.50 27.03
CA VAL A 163 -8.09 11.51 28.39
C VAL A 163 -8.71 12.88 28.68
N LYS A 164 -8.03 14.00 28.32
CA LYS A 164 -8.55 15.36 28.51
C LYS A 164 -9.83 15.62 27.71
N MET A 165 -9.94 15.04 26.50
CA MET A 165 -11.15 15.11 25.67
C MET A 165 -12.27 14.14 26.11
N SER A 166 -12.11 13.43 27.25
CA SER A 166 -13.05 12.43 27.76
C SER A 166 -13.37 11.27 26.80
N ILE A 167 -12.51 11.07 25.78
CA ILE A 167 -12.61 9.96 24.84
C ILE A 167 -12.12 8.65 25.49
N LEU A 168 -11.13 8.77 26.38
CA LEU A 168 -10.54 7.64 27.10
C LEU A 168 -10.68 7.86 28.61
N LYS A 169 -11.06 6.80 29.35
CA LYS A 169 -11.05 6.83 30.82
C LYS A 169 -9.59 6.87 31.33
N PRO A 170 -9.28 7.62 32.37
CA PRO A 170 -7.94 7.60 33.00
C PRO A 170 -7.58 6.17 33.43
N SER A 171 -6.32 5.76 33.23
CA SER A 171 -5.83 4.44 33.65
C SER A 171 -4.34 4.50 33.96
N GLU A 172 -3.95 4.20 35.19
CA GLU A 172 -2.56 4.19 35.64
C GLU A 172 -1.69 3.14 34.94
N LYS A 173 -2.31 2.03 34.50
CA LYS A 173 -1.61 0.92 33.82
C LYS A 173 -1.34 1.18 32.34
N ARG A 174 -1.89 2.25 31.75
CA ARG A 174 -1.73 2.52 30.33
C ARG A 174 -0.38 3.08 29.96
N PRO A 175 0.22 4.01 30.69
CA PRO A 175 1.58 4.48 30.45
C PRO A 175 2.60 3.34 30.51
N GLU A 176 2.49 2.41 31.49
CA GLU A 176 3.36 1.24 31.58
C GLU A 176 3.26 0.35 30.32
N LYS A 177 2.06 0.08 29.83
CA LYS A 177 1.84 -0.67 28.59
C LYS A 177 2.40 0.04 27.37
N ILE A 178 2.35 1.38 27.33
CA ILE A 178 2.96 2.18 26.28
C ILE A 178 4.49 2.03 26.33
N HIS A 179 5.10 2.09 27.51
CA HIS A 179 6.55 1.88 27.68
C HIS A 179 6.97 0.47 27.26
N GLU A 180 6.25 -0.57 27.67
CA GLU A 180 6.52 -1.96 27.28
C GLU A 180 6.40 -2.14 25.75
N PHE A 181 5.36 -1.56 25.14
CA PHE A 181 5.18 -1.57 23.69
C PHE A 181 6.35 -0.90 22.96
N ILE A 182 6.78 0.29 23.42
CA ILE A 182 7.91 1.02 22.83
C ILE A 182 9.22 0.26 23.00
N GLY A 183 9.46 -0.37 24.13
CA GLY A 183 10.65 -1.22 24.33
C GLY A 183 10.67 -2.40 23.35
N SER A 184 9.54 -3.08 23.17
CA SER A 184 9.40 -4.16 22.19
C SER A 184 9.57 -3.66 20.75
N TYR A 185 9.05 -2.47 20.44
CA TYR A 185 9.21 -1.78 19.15
C TYR A 185 10.68 -1.45 18.85
N GLN A 186 11.42 -0.92 19.84
CA GLN A 186 12.85 -0.63 19.70
C GLN A 186 13.66 -1.88 19.34
N ASN A 187 13.38 -3.00 20.00
CA ASN A 187 14.01 -4.28 19.70
C ASN A 187 13.73 -4.75 18.27
N ALA A 188 12.49 -4.57 17.79
CA ALA A 188 12.10 -4.93 16.43
C ALA A 188 12.80 -4.05 15.39
N VAL A 189 12.90 -2.74 15.62
CA VAL A 189 13.61 -1.80 14.73
C VAL A 189 15.12 -2.07 14.74
N SER A 190 15.72 -2.33 15.90
CA SER A 190 17.13 -2.68 16.01
C SER A 190 17.44 -3.96 15.22
N TRP A 191 16.60 -4.97 15.35
CA TRP A 191 16.73 -6.20 14.56
C TRP A 191 16.69 -5.90 13.05
N LEU A 192 15.75 -5.06 12.60
CA LEU A 192 15.62 -4.69 11.20
C LEU A 192 16.88 -3.97 10.66
N ARG A 193 17.46 -3.06 11.45
CA ARG A 193 18.69 -2.35 11.10
C ARG A 193 19.89 -3.27 10.89
N THR A 194 19.96 -4.37 11.62
CA THR A 194 21.05 -5.34 11.49
C THR A 194 20.89 -6.27 10.29
N HIS A 195 19.65 -6.42 9.76
CA HIS A 195 19.33 -7.32 8.65
C HIS A 195 19.13 -6.58 7.30
N LYS A 196 20.12 -5.79 6.89
CA LYS A 196 20.07 -4.97 5.66
C LYS A 196 19.74 -5.77 4.39
N GLY A 197 20.20 -7.04 4.29
CA GLY A 197 19.87 -7.91 3.15
C GLY A 197 18.37 -8.20 3.02
N LYS A 198 17.64 -8.32 4.14
CA LYS A 198 16.19 -8.49 4.13
C LYS A 198 15.49 -7.20 3.67
N LEU A 199 15.98 -6.04 4.08
CA LEU A 199 15.47 -4.74 3.61
C LEU A 199 15.68 -4.59 2.10
N LEU A 200 16.87 -4.90 1.58
CA LEU A 200 17.14 -4.85 0.14
C LEU A 200 16.19 -5.78 -0.63
N PHE A 201 15.94 -6.98 -0.12
CA PHE A 201 14.98 -7.90 -0.72
C PHE A 201 13.57 -7.30 -0.79
N ILE A 202 13.09 -6.66 0.30
CA ILE A 202 11.79 -5.98 0.32
C ILE A 202 11.76 -4.81 -0.70
N VAL A 203 12.85 -4.06 -0.85
CA VAL A 203 12.95 -3.00 -1.87
C VAL A 203 12.79 -3.58 -3.27
N LEU A 204 13.44 -4.71 -3.57
CA LEU A 204 13.32 -5.38 -4.87
C LEU A 204 11.90 -5.89 -5.14
N VAL A 205 11.28 -6.54 -4.15
CA VAL A 205 9.89 -7.00 -4.27
C VAL A 205 8.94 -5.81 -4.46
N THR A 206 9.14 -4.72 -3.74
CA THR A 206 8.35 -3.49 -3.89
C THR A 206 8.53 -2.87 -5.28
N PHE A 207 9.76 -2.85 -5.81
CA PHE A 207 10.02 -2.37 -7.15
C PHE A 207 9.25 -3.19 -8.20
N LEU A 208 9.32 -4.52 -8.13
CA LEU A 208 8.55 -5.42 -9.02
C LEU A 208 7.05 -5.21 -8.87
N GLN A 209 6.58 -5.04 -7.64
CA GLN A 209 5.19 -4.73 -7.32
C GLN A 209 4.72 -3.42 -8.00
N ARG A 210 5.55 -2.35 -8.01
CA ARG A 210 5.21 -1.10 -8.71
C ARG A 210 5.23 -1.27 -10.22
N CYS A 211 6.25 -1.94 -10.75
CA CYS A 211 6.33 -2.24 -12.17
C CYS A 211 5.10 -3.02 -12.67
N SER A 212 4.53 -3.93 -11.88
CA SER A 212 3.35 -4.68 -12.29
C SER A 212 2.12 -3.80 -12.54
N VAL A 213 1.89 -2.80 -11.68
CA VAL A 213 0.77 -1.84 -11.86
C VAL A 213 1.00 -0.94 -13.07
N PHE A 214 2.22 -0.50 -13.30
CA PHE A 214 2.53 0.35 -14.45
C PHE A 214 2.45 -0.44 -15.76
N LEU A 215 2.90 -1.70 -15.77
CA LEU A 215 2.80 -2.62 -16.91
C LEU A 215 1.35 -2.96 -17.26
N LEU A 216 0.45 -2.97 -16.28
CA LEU A 216 -0.98 -3.22 -16.49
C LEU A 216 -1.56 -2.27 -17.55
N THR A 217 -1.24 -0.98 -17.50
CA THR A 217 -1.71 0.00 -18.49
C THR A 217 -1.19 -0.32 -19.90
N TYR A 218 0.03 -0.86 -20.01
CA TYR A 218 0.54 -1.33 -21.29
C TYR A 218 -0.19 -2.58 -21.80
N MET A 219 -0.58 -3.51 -20.91
CA MET A 219 -1.41 -4.65 -21.30
C MET A 219 -2.77 -4.18 -21.83
N VAL A 220 -3.39 -3.17 -21.20
CA VAL A 220 -4.62 -2.54 -21.69
C VAL A 220 -4.38 -1.92 -23.09
N TYR A 221 -3.26 -1.21 -23.29
CA TYR A 221 -2.89 -0.62 -24.57
C TYR A 221 -2.82 -1.69 -25.68
N LEU A 222 -2.15 -2.80 -25.45
CA LEU A 222 -2.10 -3.93 -26.37
C LEU A 222 -3.48 -4.58 -26.59
N GLY A 223 -4.31 -4.62 -25.54
CA GLY A 223 -5.68 -5.13 -25.60
C GLY A 223 -6.57 -4.35 -26.59
N PHE A 224 -6.34 -3.04 -26.76
CA PHE A 224 -7.01 -2.23 -27.78
C PHE A 224 -6.41 -2.39 -29.19
N GLY A 225 -5.40 -3.28 -29.36
CA GLY A 225 -4.75 -3.53 -30.64
C GLY A 225 -3.80 -2.43 -31.08
N LEU A 226 -3.38 -1.57 -30.17
CA LEU A 226 -2.47 -0.46 -30.44
C LEU A 226 -0.99 -0.95 -30.32
N HIS A 227 -0.14 -0.53 -31.23
CA HIS A 227 1.27 -0.96 -31.30
C HIS A 227 2.25 0.18 -31.59
N GLY A 228 1.77 1.41 -31.78
CA GLY A 228 2.58 2.57 -32.20
C GLY A 228 3.43 3.18 -31.07
N THR A 229 3.10 2.95 -29.79
CA THR A 229 3.82 3.52 -28.65
C THR A 229 4.62 2.44 -27.92
N GLY A 230 5.90 2.71 -27.67
CA GLY A 230 6.79 1.77 -26.99
C GLY A 230 6.37 1.53 -25.52
N MET A 231 6.59 0.30 -25.06
CA MET A 231 6.27 -0.13 -23.69
C MET A 231 6.80 0.82 -22.61
N MET A 232 8.07 1.23 -22.73
CA MET A 232 8.72 2.09 -21.73
C MET A 232 8.01 3.44 -21.59
N LYS A 233 7.57 4.06 -22.71
CA LYS A 233 6.84 5.32 -22.66
C LYS A 233 5.54 5.18 -21.89
N VAL A 234 4.75 4.13 -22.13
CA VAL A 234 3.49 3.90 -21.42
C VAL A 234 3.71 3.67 -19.92
N ILE A 235 4.73 2.87 -19.57
CA ILE A 235 5.09 2.59 -18.17
C ILE A 235 5.52 3.86 -17.45
N LEU A 236 6.38 4.69 -18.04
CA LEU A 236 6.88 5.93 -17.43
C LEU A 236 5.74 6.96 -17.25
N LEU A 237 4.86 7.08 -18.23
CA LEU A 237 3.66 7.95 -18.12
C LEU A 237 2.74 7.48 -17.01
N GLN A 238 2.48 6.16 -16.90
CA GLN A 238 1.65 5.61 -15.83
C GLN A 238 2.29 5.80 -14.45
N ALA A 239 3.60 5.63 -14.35
CA ALA A 239 4.34 5.91 -13.12
C ALA A 239 4.23 7.39 -12.72
N ALA A 240 4.36 8.30 -13.69
CA ALA A 240 4.24 9.74 -13.46
C ALA A 240 2.83 10.13 -12.97
N VAL A 241 1.78 9.61 -13.60
CA VAL A 241 0.40 9.80 -13.14
C VAL A 241 0.24 9.29 -11.71
N TYR A 242 0.73 8.08 -11.43
CA TYR A 242 0.61 7.46 -10.11
C TYR A 242 1.30 8.30 -9.03
N ILE A 243 2.56 8.71 -9.24
CA ILE A 243 3.34 9.52 -8.29
C ILE A 243 2.66 10.87 -8.02
N ALA A 244 2.09 11.49 -9.04
CA ALA A 244 1.41 12.76 -8.92
C ALA A 244 0.17 12.72 -8.01
N VAL A 245 -0.57 11.61 -8.02
CA VAL A 245 -1.88 11.53 -7.36
C VAL A 245 -1.92 10.70 -6.10
N ASP A 246 -0.89 9.88 -5.84
CA ASP A 246 -0.84 8.87 -4.75
C ASP A 246 -1.13 9.44 -3.35
N MET A 247 -0.77 10.71 -3.10
CA MET A 247 -0.92 11.37 -1.79
C MET A 247 -2.07 12.37 -1.70
N LEU A 248 -2.88 12.51 -2.74
CA LEU A 248 -3.98 13.44 -2.70
C LEU A 248 -5.09 12.96 -1.74
N PRO A 249 -5.73 13.87 -1.00
CA PRO A 249 -6.72 13.54 0.04
C PRO A 249 -8.08 13.13 -0.54
N LEU A 250 -8.06 12.31 -1.58
CA LEU A 250 -9.24 11.78 -2.24
C LEU A 250 -9.27 10.25 -2.12
N PRO A 251 -10.40 9.63 -1.77
CA PRO A 251 -10.51 8.18 -1.72
C PRO A 251 -10.17 7.57 -3.08
N GLY A 252 -9.15 6.68 -3.12
CA GLY A 252 -8.64 6.07 -4.36
C GLY A 252 -8.14 7.07 -5.40
N ALA A 253 -7.84 8.32 -5.02
CA ALA A 253 -7.47 9.45 -5.89
C ALA A 253 -8.45 9.63 -7.07
N GLN A 254 -9.74 9.37 -6.85
CA GLN A 254 -10.78 9.42 -7.88
C GLN A 254 -10.99 10.85 -8.40
N GLY A 255 -11.37 10.97 -9.67
CA GLY A 255 -11.56 12.23 -10.38
C GLY A 255 -10.25 12.78 -10.94
N ILE A 256 -9.25 13.03 -10.09
CA ILE A 256 -7.98 13.62 -10.54
C ILE A 256 -7.12 12.61 -11.33
N THR A 257 -7.16 11.33 -10.98
CA THR A 257 -6.46 10.27 -11.73
C THR A 257 -7.05 10.15 -13.14
N GLU A 258 -8.37 10.17 -13.26
CA GLU A 258 -9.09 10.10 -14.54
C GLU A 258 -8.82 11.31 -15.39
N LEU A 259 -8.86 12.51 -14.80
CA LEU A 259 -8.56 13.77 -15.50
C LEU A 259 -7.10 13.80 -16.00
N MET A 260 -6.17 13.39 -15.14
CA MET A 260 -4.76 13.33 -15.51
C MET A 260 -4.50 12.25 -16.57
N TYR A 261 -5.14 11.08 -16.45
CA TYR A 261 -5.05 10.03 -17.46
C TYR A 261 -5.50 10.53 -18.83
N GLN A 262 -6.66 11.20 -18.92
CA GLN A 262 -7.17 11.74 -20.18
C GLN A 262 -6.21 12.74 -20.83
N THR A 263 -5.51 13.53 -20.05
CA THR A 263 -4.54 14.51 -20.59
C THR A 263 -3.23 13.81 -21.02
N VAL A 264 -2.66 13.00 -20.14
CA VAL A 264 -1.34 12.39 -20.34
C VAL A 264 -1.35 11.30 -21.41
N PHE A 265 -2.44 10.55 -21.51
CA PHE A 265 -2.57 9.45 -22.46
C PHE A 265 -3.31 9.82 -23.75
N ALA A 266 -3.66 11.11 -23.96
CA ALA A 266 -4.35 11.56 -25.17
C ALA A 266 -3.59 11.23 -26.46
N HIS A 267 -2.27 11.28 -26.42
CA HIS A 267 -1.40 10.95 -27.57
C HIS A 267 -1.03 9.46 -27.68
N VAL A 268 -1.33 8.68 -26.64
CA VAL A 268 -1.07 7.22 -26.58
C VAL A 268 -2.30 6.45 -27.04
N PHE A 269 -3.46 6.78 -26.49
CA PHE A 269 -4.74 6.20 -26.87
C PHE A 269 -5.47 7.19 -27.79
N THR A 270 -5.39 6.94 -29.08
CA THR A 270 -5.98 7.86 -30.08
C THR A 270 -7.50 7.87 -30.05
N GLY A 271 -8.09 9.05 -30.06
CA GLY A 271 -9.50 9.32 -30.33
C GLY A 271 -10.48 8.52 -29.47
N THR A 272 -11.20 7.59 -30.08
CA THR A 272 -12.28 6.78 -29.45
C THR A 272 -11.81 5.82 -28.37
N TYR A 273 -10.51 5.51 -28.26
CA TYR A 273 -9.98 4.53 -27.29
C TYR A 273 -9.56 5.14 -25.95
N LEU A 274 -9.43 6.46 -25.84
CA LEU A 274 -8.92 7.11 -24.62
C LEU A 274 -9.82 6.85 -23.40
N ILE A 275 -11.11 7.15 -23.49
CA ILE A 275 -12.05 6.93 -22.38
C ILE A 275 -12.26 5.43 -22.07
N PRO A 276 -12.50 4.56 -23.08
CA PRO A 276 -12.58 3.12 -22.81
C PRO A 276 -11.32 2.55 -22.17
N SER A 277 -10.11 2.96 -22.59
CA SER A 277 -8.86 2.49 -21.98
C SER A 277 -8.70 2.93 -20.54
N MET A 278 -9.08 4.15 -20.21
CA MET A 278 -9.12 4.67 -18.85
C MET A 278 -10.06 3.83 -17.98
N LEU A 279 -11.29 3.59 -18.44
CA LEU A 279 -12.28 2.79 -17.70
C LEU A 279 -11.80 1.36 -17.47
N VAL A 280 -11.20 0.71 -18.48
CA VAL A 280 -10.66 -0.65 -18.36
C VAL A 280 -9.46 -0.67 -17.41
N SER A 281 -8.51 0.26 -17.55
CA SER A 281 -7.35 0.35 -16.69
C SER A 281 -7.74 0.55 -15.22
N ARG A 282 -8.65 1.50 -14.93
CA ARG A 282 -9.18 1.74 -13.59
C ARG A 282 -10.07 0.59 -13.10
N GLY A 283 -10.85 0.03 -14.01
CA GLY A 283 -11.68 -1.14 -13.75
C GLY A 283 -10.88 -2.30 -13.17
N ILE A 284 -9.73 -2.61 -13.77
CA ILE A 284 -8.88 -3.73 -13.33
C ILE A 284 -8.01 -3.31 -12.12
N ASN A 285 -7.34 -2.17 -12.19
CA ASN A 285 -6.36 -1.76 -11.18
C ASN A 285 -7.00 -1.35 -9.85
N PHE A 286 -8.23 -0.82 -9.87
CA PHE A 286 -8.88 -0.30 -8.67
C PHE A 286 -10.19 -1.03 -8.35
N TYR A 287 -11.20 -0.97 -9.22
CA TYR A 287 -12.53 -1.48 -8.89
C TYR A 287 -12.59 -3.01 -8.75
N PHE A 288 -11.94 -3.75 -9.64
CA PHE A 288 -11.85 -5.21 -9.54
C PHE A 288 -11.16 -5.62 -8.22
N LEU A 289 -10.01 -5.03 -7.90
CA LEU A 289 -9.32 -5.31 -6.65
C LEU A 289 -10.15 -4.91 -5.42
N LEU A 290 -10.90 -3.79 -5.50
CA LEU A 290 -11.77 -3.35 -4.42
C LEU A 290 -12.88 -4.37 -4.14
N ILE A 291 -13.50 -4.91 -5.19
CA ILE A 291 -14.54 -5.95 -5.08
C ILE A 291 -13.98 -7.24 -4.48
N VAL A 292 -12.84 -7.72 -4.98
CA VAL A 292 -12.16 -8.91 -4.44
C VAL A 292 -11.81 -8.69 -2.96
N SER A 293 -11.30 -7.52 -2.63
CA SER A 293 -10.95 -7.14 -1.26
C SER A 293 -12.17 -7.08 -0.36
N LEU A 294 -13.29 -6.53 -0.83
CA LEU A 294 -14.56 -6.51 -0.10
C LEU A 294 -15.03 -7.93 0.25
N ILE A 295 -14.98 -8.85 -0.72
CA ILE A 295 -15.35 -10.26 -0.49
C ILE A 295 -14.47 -10.86 0.63
N ILE A 296 -13.17 -10.63 0.59
CA ILE A 296 -12.23 -11.11 1.61
C ILE A 296 -12.53 -10.49 2.98
N VAL A 297 -12.86 -9.19 3.05
CA VAL A 297 -13.28 -8.51 4.29
C VAL A 297 -14.53 -9.15 4.87
N LEU A 298 -15.56 -9.40 4.05
CA LEU A 298 -16.81 -10.02 4.48
C LEU A 298 -16.60 -11.45 5.00
N VAL A 299 -15.83 -12.27 4.28
CA VAL A 299 -15.48 -13.64 4.70
C VAL A 299 -14.74 -13.62 6.04
N ASN A 300 -13.78 -12.73 6.21
CA ASN A 300 -13.06 -12.60 7.48
C ASN A 300 -13.97 -12.14 8.62
N LYS A 301 -14.90 -11.20 8.39
CA LYS A 301 -15.86 -10.76 9.41
C LYS A 301 -16.75 -11.91 9.90
N ILE A 302 -17.23 -12.75 8.98
CA ILE A 302 -18.05 -13.94 9.30
C ILE A 302 -17.22 -14.94 10.11
N ARG A 303 -16.00 -15.23 9.68
CA ARG A 303 -15.08 -16.15 10.38
C ARG A 303 -14.83 -15.74 11.82
N TYR A 304 -14.54 -14.45 12.08
CA TYR A 304 -14.30 -13.97 13.45
C TYR A 304 -15.56 -14.01 14.32
N LYS A 305 -16.73 -13.72 13.75
CA LYS A 305 -17.99 -13.84 14.48
C LYS A 305 -18.25 -15.30 14.90
N SER A 306 -18.02 -16.25 14.01
CA SER A 306 -18.17 -17.68 14.29
C SER A 306 -17.20 -18.18 15.38
N THR A 307 -15.96 -17.72 15.39
CA THR A 307 -14.97 -18.09 16.41
C THR A 307 -15.35 -17.55 17.78
N VAL A 308 -15.85 -16.32 17.88
CA VAL A 308 -16.32 -15.73 19.15
C VAL A 308 -17.53 -16.50 19.69
N CYS A 309 -18.51 -16.81 18.85
CA CYS A 309 -19.68 -17.61 19.26
C CYS A 309 -19.30 -19.02 19.74
N ARG A 310 -18.27 -19.64 19.15
CA ARG A 310 -17.80 -20.95 19.55
C ARG A 310 -17.09 -20.93 20.90
N ASN A 311 -16.26 -19.92 21.15
CA ASN A 311 -15.56 -19.78 22.44
C ASN A 311 -16.54 -19.50 23.59
N VAL A 312 -17.57 -18.68 23.37
CA VAL A 312 -18.61 -18.41 24.39
C VAL A 312 -19.43 -19.66 24.71
N LYS A 313 -19.64 -20.58 23.74
CA LYS A 313 -20.31 -21.86 24.01
C LYS A 313 -19.45 -22.80 24.86
N ILE A 314 -18.14 -22.84 24.63
CA ILE A 314 -17.18 -23.70 25.38
C ILE A 314 -16.99 -23.18 26.82
N GLU A 315 -17.10 -21.87 27.08
CA GLU A 315 -17.03 -21.32 28.44
C GLU A 315 -18.33 -21.50 29.25
N ASN A 316 -19.44 -21.85 28.61
CA ASN A 316 -20.74 -22.06 29.25
C ASN A 316 -21.12 -23.56 29.40
N GLU A 317 -20.29 -24.47 28.90
CA GLU A 317 -20.35 -25.93 29.14
C GLU A 317 -19.31 -26.35 30.22
#